data_f6c0e7cbf8dcdec2b956142b1bd576d4
#
_entry.id   f6c0e7cbf8dcdec2b956142b1bd576d4
#
_cell.length_a   1.000
_cell.length_b   1.000
_cell.length_c   1.000
_cell.angle_alpha   90.00
_cell.angle_beta   90.00
_cell.angle_gamma   90.00
#
_symmetry.space_group_name_H-M   'P 1'
#
loop_
_entity.id
_entity.type
_entity.pdbx_description
1 polymer ?
#
loop_
_entity_poly.entity_id
_entity_poly.type
_entity_poly.pdbx_seq_one_letter_code
_entity_poly.pdbx_strand_id
1 'polypeptide(L)'
;MVRIRLVAASIAALALLTAILSLGPTAVSQEKKERTPDVIFVPTPQDVVDKMLEVAKVTKDDIVWDLGCGDGRIVVTAAKKFGAKGVGYDVDPQRIKESNENVKKNKVEDLVKIEQEDIFTLDLSKANVITLYLLPSLNVKLIPQLEKMKPGSRIVSHNFDMEGCKPDQVIKVKTKDTGIEHTVYLWTVPLKKTK
;
A
#
# COMPACT_ATOMS: atom_id res chain seq x y z
N MET A 1 -31.71 88.75 33.90
CA MET A 1 -31.21 88.03 32.66
C MET A 1 -29.83 87.44 32.99
N VAL A 2 -29.82 86.17 33.31
CA VAL A 2 -28.60 85.43 33.67
C VAL A 2 -28.26 84.49 32.59
N ARG A 3 -27.10 84.64 31.96
CA ARG A 3 -26.62 83.72 30.92
C ARG A 3 -25.82 82.58 31.55
N ILE A 4 -26.33 81.38 31.53
CA ILE A 4 -25.65 80.18 31.95
C ILE A 4 -24.78 79.73 30.78
N ARG A 5 -23.45 79.65 31.02
CA ARG A 5 -22.50 79.04 30.10
C ARG A 5 -22.37 77.57 30.47
N LEU A 6 -22.79 76.66 29.54
CA LEU A 6 -22.46 75.25 29.66
C LEU A 6 -20.99 75.02 29.28
N VAL A 7 -20.28 74.40 30.17
CA VAL A 7 -18.93 73.86 29.94
C VAL A 7 -19.11 72.38 29.48
N ALA A 8 -18.74 72.13 28.27
CA ALA A 8 -18.70 70.78 27.80
C ALA A 8 -17.41 70.09 28.28
N ALA A 9 -17.55 69.05 29.11
CA ALA A 9 -16.46 68.21 29.53
C ALA A 9 -16.32 67.10 28.54
N SER A 10 -15.23 67.04 27.77
CA SER A 10 -14.86 65.99 26.87
C SER A 10 -14.31 64.78 27.65
N ILE A 11 -15.02 63.72 27.73
CA ILE A 11 -14.56 62.40 28.25
C ILE A 11 -13.90 61.64 27.10
N ALA A 12 -12.55 61.58 27.14
CA ALA A 12 -11.79 60.74 26.26
C ALA A 12 -11.88 59.29 26.78
N ALA A 13 -12.68 58.46 26.12
CA ALA A 13 -12.73 57.04 26.40
C ALA A 13 -11.53 56.35 25.75
N LEU A 14 -10.58 55.92 26.57
CA LEU A 14 -9.44 55.09 26.17
C LEU A 14 -9.91 53.65 25.97
N ALA A 15 -10.18 53.29 24.74
CA ALA A 15 -10.49 51.91 24.38
C ALA A 15 -9.19 51.09 24.37
N LEU A 16 -8.96 50.30 25.43
CA LEU A 16 -7.92 49.26 25.46
C LEU A 16 -8.38 48.11 24.58
N LEU A 17 -7.83 48.06 23.37
CA LEU A 17 -8.04 46.92 22.44
C LEU A 17 -7.15 45.75 22.90
N THR A 18 -7.68 44.85 23.74
CA THR A 18 -7.03 43.58 24.07
C THR A 18 -7.10 42.65 22.86
N ALA A 19 -6.04 42.61 22.07
CA ALA A 19 -5.83 41.58 21.04
C ALA A 19 -5.59 40.23 21.72
N ILE A 20 -6.65 39.45 21.89
CA ILE A 20 -6.53 38.04 22.27
C ILE A 20 -5.92 37.29 21.06
N LEU A 21 -4.59 37.07 21.11
CA LEU A 21 -3.89 36.23 20.20
C LEU A 21 -4.33 34.80 20.48
N SER A 22 -5.37 34.32 19.77
CA SER A 22 -5.78 32.93 19.80
C SER A 22 -4.67 32.09 19.12
N LEU A 23 -3.72 31.57 19.92
CA LEU A 23 -2.90 30.46 19.50
C LEU A 23 -3.84 29.27 19.31
N GLY A 24 -4.29 29.07 18.05
CA GLY A 24 -4.93 27.80 17.68
C GLY A 24 -3.95 26.65 17.95
N PRO A 25 -4.46 25.45 18.27
CA PRO A 25 -3.60 24.30 18.46
C PRO A 25 -2.77 24.12 17.19
N THR A 26 -1.46 24.30 17.29
CA THR A 26 -0.52 23.90 16.26
C THR A 26 -0.70 22.39 16.12
N ALA A 27 -1.30 21.96 15.01
CA ALA A 27 -1.33 20.56 14.65
C ALA A 27 0.13 20.12 14.50
N VAL A 28 0.65 19.48 15.54
CA VAL A 28 1.91 18.76 15.47
C VAL A 28 1.67 17.65 14.45
N SER A 29 2.11 17.88 13.21
CA SER A 29 2.24 16.82 12.23
C SER A 29 3.14 15.78 12.88
N GLN A 30 2.57 14.64 13.29
CA GLN A 30 3.39 13.50 13.67
C GLN A 30 4.20 13.13 12.43
N GLU A 31 5.49 13.41 12.45
CA GLU A 31 6.43 12.88 11.48
C GLU A 31 6.23 11.36 11.49
N LYS A 32 5.66 10.83 10.39
CA LYS A 32 5.51 9.40 10.17
C LYS A 32 6.93 8.84 10.18
N LYS A 33 7.31 8.14 11.25
CA LYS A 33 8.65 7.58 11.43
C LYS A 33 8.94 6.73 10.20
N GLU A 34 9.87 7.17 9.36
CA GLU A 34 10.29 6.43 8.18
C GLU A 34 10.80 5.06 8.62
N ARG A 35 10.12 4.03 8.16
CA ARG A 35 10.53 2.65 8.38
C ARG A 35 11.51 2.26 7.28
N THR A 36 12.68 1.74 7.67
CA THR A 36 13.62 1.16 6.71
C THR A 36 13.07 -0.15 6.15
N PRO A 37 13.30 -0.43 4.85
CA PRO A 37 12.93 -1.71 4.25
C PRO A 37 13.57 -2.91 4.98
N ASP A 38 12.82 -3.99 5.19
CA ASP A 38 13.33 -5.23 5.78
C ASP A 38 14.19 -6.03 4.78
N VAL A 39 14.06 -5.75 3.47
CA VAL A 39 14.71 -6.47 2.38
C VAL A 39 15.17 -5.50 1.29
N ILE A 40 16.24 -5.89 0.56
CA ILE A 40 16.65 -5.18 -0.65
C ILE A 40 15.65 -5.44 -1.77
N PHE A 41 15.42 -4.43 -2.61
CA PHE A 41 14.57 -4.59 -3.79
C PHE A 41 15.23 -5.48 -4.84
N VAL A 42 14.55 -6.56 -5.19
CA VAL A 42 14.88 -7.44 -6.33
C VAL A 42 13.63 -7.57 -7.19
N PRO A 43 13.66 -7.14 -8.46
CA PRO A 43 12.47 -7.18 -9.29
C PRO A 43 12.09 -8.60 -9.71
N THR A 44 10.82 -8.97 -9.61
CA THR A 44 10.29 -10.21 -10.16
C THR A 44 10.37 -10.18 -11.69
N PRO A 45 10.95 -11.20 -12.37
CA PRO A 45 10.97 -11.27 -13.82
C PRO A 45 9.55 -11.26 -14.42
N GLN A 46 9.39 -10.65 -15.60
CA GLN A 46 8.06 -10.47 -16.20
C GLN A 46 7.34 -11.80 -16.47
N ASP A 47 8.05 -12.83 -16.92
CA ASP A 47 7.47 -14.17 -17.14
C ASP A 47 6.88 -14.75 -15.83
N VAL A 48 7.53 -14.45 -14.69
CA VAL A 48 7.06 -14.88 -13.36
C VAL A 48 5.86 -14.06 -12.92
N VAL A 49 5.88 -12.73 -13.12
CA VAL A 49 4.72 -11.85 -12.85
C VAL A 49 3.49 -12.35 -13.61
N ASP A 50 3.66 -12.62 -14.90
CA ASP A 50 2.59 -13.12 -15.76
C ASP A 50 2.02 -14.43 -15.22
N LYS A 51 2.89 -15.36 -14.83
CA LYS A 51 2.48 -16.66 -14.27
C LYS A 51 1.81 -16.50 -12.90
N MET A 52 2.28 -15.63 -12.04
CA MET A 52 1.64 -15.36 -10.75
C MET A 52 0.18 -14.91 -10.93
N LEU A 53 -0.06 -13.95 -11.82
CA LEU A 53 -1.40 -13.43 -12.10
C LEU A 53 -2.31 -14.46 -12.80
N GLU A 54 -1.75 -15.28 -13.71
CA GLU A 54 -2.45 -16.40 -14.36
C GLU A 54 -2.89 -17.46 -13.34
N VAL A 55 -1.96 -17.91 -12.48
CA VAL A 55 -2.21 -18.94 -11.46
C VAL A 55 -3.24 -18.48 -10.44
N ALA A 56 -3.17 -17.18 -10.04
CA ALA A 56 -4.18 -16.56 -9.20
C ALA A 56 -5.53 -16.35 -9.93
N LYS A 57 -5.61 -16.64 -11.25
CA LYS A 57 -6.80 -16.44 -12.09
C LYS A 57 -7.36 -15.03 -11.95
N VAL A 58 -6.47 -14.02 -12.04
CA VAL A 58 -6.85 -12.63 -11.91
C VAL A 58 -7.83 -12.24 -13.02
N THR A 59 -8.85 -11.49 -12.64
CA THR A 59 -9.89 -10.95 -13.55
C THR A 59 -10.08 -9.46 -13.31
N LYS A 60 -10.86 -8.81 -14.17
CA LYS A 60 -11.21 -7.38 -14.04
C LYS A 60 -11.98 -7.03 -12.74
N ASP A 61 -12.60 -8.02 -12.12
CA ASP A 61 -13.41 -7.84 -10.91
C ASP A 61 -12.57 -7.98 -9.63
N ASP A 62 -11.28 -8.29 -9.77
CA ASP A 62 -10.36 -8.45 -8.65
C ASP A 62 -9.73 -7.11 -8.21
N ILE A 63 -9.41 -7.07 -6.91
CA ILE A 63 -8.56 -6.06 -6.29
C ILE A 63 -7.27 -6.74 -5.86
N VAL A 64 -6.20 -6.48 -6.62
CA VAL A 64 -4.86 -7.06 -6.39
C VAL A 64 -4.06 -6.13 -5.51
N TRP A 65 -3.57 -6.62 -4.37
CA TRP A 65 -2.64 -5.90 -3.51
C TRP A 65 -1.27 -6.54 -3.57
N ASP A 66 -0.25 -5.72 -3.84
CA ASP A 66 1.15 -6.14 -3.91
C ASP A 66 1.89 -5.62 -2.68
N LEU A 67 2.32 -6.52 -1.80
CA LEU A 67 2.93 -6.19 -0.52
C LEU A 67 4.46 -6.19 -0.65
N GLY A 68 5.07 -5.00 -0.61
CA GLY A 68 6.45 -4.77 -1.01
C GLY A 68 6.55 -4.63 -2.53
N CYS A 69 5.80 -3.66 -3.10
CA CYS A 69 5.55 -3.61 -4.54
C CYS A 69 6.76 -3.19 -5.39
N GLY A 70 7.82 -2.68 -4.77
CA GLY A 70 9.01 -2.23 -5.47
C GLY A 70 8.69 -1.19 -6.56
N ASP A 71 8.94 -1.53 -7.81
CA ASP A 71 8.63 -0.67 -8.97
C ASP A 71 7.19 -0.77 -9.48
N GLY A 72 6.30 -1.48 -8.76
CA GLY A 72 4.88 -1.58 -9.07
C GLY A 72 4.54 -2.48 -10.26
N ARG A 73 5.51 -3.25 -10.79
CA ARG A 73 5.30 -4.04 -12.02
C ARG A 73 4.16 -5.04 -11.95
N ILE A 74 3.90 -5.65 -10.80
CA ILE A 74 2.85 -6.66 -10.62
C ILE A 74 1.47 -6.01 -10.75
N VAL A 75 1.20 -4.95 -10.00
CA VAL A 75 -0.11 -4.26 -10.05
C VAL A 75 -0.33 -3.57 -11.41
N VAL A 76 0.71 -3.02 -12.01
CA VAL A 76 0.66 -2.46 -13.37
C VAL A 76 0.31 -3.55 -14.40
N THR A 77 0.91 -4.74 -14.29
CA THR A 77 0.61 -5.87 -15.18
C THR A 77 -0.81 -6.37 -14.96
N ALA A 78 -1.28 -6.46 -13.70
CA ALA A 78 -2.64 -6.85 -13.37
C ALA A 78 -3.67 -5.91 -14.03
N ALA A 79 -3.44 -4.60 -13.93
CA ALA A 79 -4.30 -3.61 -14.58
C ALA A 79 -4.27 -3.70 -16.10
N LYS A 80 -3.08 -3.75 -16.71
CA LYS A 80 -2.94 -3.77 -18.18
C LYS A 80 -3.48 -5.01 -18.86
N LYS A 81 -3.20 -6.19 -18.28
CA LYS A 81 -3.55 -7.46 -18.92
C LYS A 81 -4.92 -7.97 -18.56
N PHE A 82 -5.38 -7.68 -17.35
CA PHE A 82 -6.61 -8.25 -16.81
C PHE A 82 -7.69 -7.22 -16.50
N GLY A 83 -7.36 -5.91 -16.55
CA GLY A 83 -8.30 -4.85 -16.16
C GLY A 83 -8.59 -4.81 -14.66
N ALA A 84 -7.80 -5.50 -13.85
CA ALA A 84 -7.97 -5.56 -12.40
C ALA A 84 -7.59 -4.23 -11.74
N LYS A 85 -8.24 -3.91 -10.62
CA LYS A 85 -7.76 -2.82 -9.75
C LYS A 85 -6.55 -3.30 -8.96
N GLY A 86 -5.56 -2.42 -8.76
CA GLY A 86 -4.34 -2.72 -8.03
C GLY A 86 -4.00 -1.69 -6.97
N VAL A 87 -3.43 -2.13 -5.85
CA VAL A 87 -2.77 -1.25 -4.89
C VAL A 87 -1.39 -1.83 -4.59
N GLY A 88 -0.34 -1.05 -4.83
CA GLY A 88 1.02 -1.39 -4.45
C GLY A 88 1.39 -0.70 -3.15
N TYR A 89 1.94 -1.45 -2.21
CA TYR A 89 2.43 -0.94 -0.93
C TYR A 89 3.94 -1.14 -0.82
N ASP A 90 4.65 -0.10 -0.44
CA ASP A 90 6.06 -0.19 -0.09
C ASP A 90 6.38 0.81 1.03
N VAL A 91 7.48 0.61 1.75
CA VAL A 91 7.95 1.55 2.77
C VAL A 91 9.04 2.48 2.23
N ASP A 92 9.70 2.09 1.13
CA ASP A 92 10.81 2.82 0.53
C ASP A 92 10.30 3.95 -0.37
N PRO A 93 10.57 5.25 -0.04
CA PRO A 93 10.17 6.39 -0.86
C PRO A 93 10.67 6.32 -2.31
N GLN A 94 11.85 5.72 -2.53
CA GLN A 94 12.42 5.53 -3.86
C GLN A 94 11.54 4.57 -4.68
N ARG A 95 11.09 3.45 -4.07
CA ARG A 95 10.21 2.48 -4.72
C ARG A 95 8.84 3.10 -5.02
N ILE A 96 8.30 3.88 -4.07
CA ILE A 96 7.05 4.63 -4.27
C ILE A 96 7.14 5.57 -5.48
N LYS A 97 8.25 6.29 -5.63
CA LYS A 97 8.47 7.17 -6.78
C LYS A 97 8.50 6.38 -8.09
N GLU A 98 9.33 5.33 -8.16
CA GLU A 98 9.50 4.51 -9.37
C GLU A 98 8.20 3.80 -9.77
N SER A 99 7.46 3.27 -8.80
CA SER A 99 6.17 2.63 -9.07
C SER A 99 5.13 3.62 -9.60
N ASN A 100 5.06 4.85 -9.07
CA ASN A 100 4.19 5.90 -9.60
C ASN A 100 4.57 6.31 -11.03
N GLU A 101 5.87 6.39 -11.33
CA GLU A 101 6.34 6.65 -12.70
C GLU A 101 5.93 5.50 -13.65
N ASN A 102 6.02 4.25 -13.18
CA ASN A 102 5.62 3.08 -13.94
C ASN A 102 4.10 3.05 -14.20
N VAL A 103 3.28 3.40 -13.21
CA VAL A 103 1.83 3.54 -13.35
C VAL A 103 1.50 4.55 -14.44
N LYS A 104 2.07 5.77 -14.38
CA LYS A 104 1.87 6.84 -15.39
C LYS A 104 2.34 6.42 -16.78
N LYS A 105 3.54 5.85 -16.89
CA LYS A 105 4.12 5.36 -18.15
C LYS A 105 3.20 4.35 -18.84
N ASN A 106 2.51 3.53 -18.07
CA ASN A 106 1.62 2.49 -18.57
C ASN A 106 0.15 2.94 -18.70
N LYS A 107 -0.19 4.18 -18.31
CA LYS A 107 -1.53 4.78 -18.41
C LYS A 107 -2.60 3.93 -17.70
N VAL A 108 -2.31 3.56 -16.44
CA VAL A 108 -3.20 2.75 -15.59
C VAL A 108 -3.57 3.45 -14.29
N GLU A 109 -3.47 4.77 -14.23
CA GLU A 109 -3.74 5.60 -13.04
C GLU A 109 -5.17 5.44 -12.52
N ASP A 110 -6.11 5.15 -13.41
CA ASP A 110 -7.52 4.93 -13.04
C ASP A 110 -7.76 3.58 -12.32
N LEU A 111 -6.83 2.63 -12.46
CA LEU A 111 -6.92 1.29 -11.91
C LEU A 111 -5.91 1.01 -10.80
N VAL A 112 -4.78 1.71 -10.77
CA VAL A 112 -3.67 1.41 -9.86
C VAL A 112 -3.39 2.59 -8.93
N LYS A 113 -3.25 2.29 -7.64
CA LYS A 113 -2.75 3.20 -6.61
C LYS A 113 -1.46 2.67 -6.04
N ILE A 114 -0.57 3.59 -5.64
CA ILE A 114 0.68 3.28 -4.93
C ILE A 114 0.64 4.02 -3.60
N GLU A 115 0.89 3.31 -2.52
CA GLU A 115 0.79 3.85 -1.16
C GLU A 115 2.05 3.53 -0.35
N GLN A 116 2.60 4.53 0.36
CA GLN A 116 3.73 4.34 1.25
C GLN A 116 3.23 3.93 2.63
N GLU A 117 3.18 2.62 2.88
CA GLU A 117 2.64 2.05 4.12
C GLU A 117 3.41 0.81 4.58
N ASP A 118 3.38 0.56 5.90
CA ASP A 118 3.87 -0.69 6.47
C ASP A 118 2.84 -1.80 6.25
N ILE A 119 3.20 -2.80 5.45
CA ILE A 119 2.34 -3.93 5.10
C ILE A 119 1.82 -4.72 6.31
N PHE A 120 2.53 -4.67 7.44
CA PHE A 120 2.13 -5.37 8.67
C PHE A 120 1.04 -4.63 9.47
N THR A 121 0.64 -3.43 9.05
CA THR A 121 -0.44 -2.64 9.68
C THR A 121 -1.73 -2.63 8.88
N LEU A 122 -1.73 -3.20 7.66
CA LEU A 122 -2.84 -3.14 6.72
C LEU A 122 -3.99 -4.10 7.10
N ASP A 123 -5.21 -3.68 6.81
CA ASP A 123 -6.39 -4.56 6.79
C ASP A 123 -6.52 -5.21 5.39
N LEU A 124 -6.02 -6.44 5.26
CA LEU A 124 -6.00 -7.17 3.99
C LEU A 124 -7.38 -7.69 3.55
N SER A 125 -8.44 -7.55 4.36
CA SER A 125 -9.80 -8.03 4.04
C SER A 125 -10.44 -7.36 2.82
N LYS A 126 -9.84 -6.24 2.38
CA LYS A 126 -10.30 -5.47 1.21
C LYS A 126 -9.78 -6.00 -0.13
N ALA A 127 -8.75 -6.84 -0.11
CA ALA A 127 -8.17 -7.44 -1.31
C ALA A 127 -8.83 -8.78 -1.66
N ASN A 128 -8.81 -9.12 -2.95
CA ASN A 128 -9.18 -10.45 -3.45
C ASN A 128 -7.94 -11.29 -3.75
N VAL A 129 -6.85 -10.63 -4.14
CA VAL A 129 -5.56 -11.25 -4.47
C VAL A 129 -4.45 -10.50 -3.75
N ILE A 130 -3.58 -11.24 -3.08
CA ILE A 130 -2.32 -10.73 -2.51
C ILE A 130 -1.17 -11.31 -3.31
N THR A 131 -0.21 -10.44 -3.69
CA THR A 131 1.06 -10.85 -4.29
C THR A 131 2.21 -10.59 -3.34
N LEU A 132 3.18 -11.52 -3.29
CA LEU A 132 4.30 -11.51 -2.39
C LEU A 132 5.61 -11.85 -3.12
N TYR A 133 6.66 -11.09 -2.83
CA TYR A 133 8.04 -11.49 -3.08
C TYR A 133 8.90 -11.05 -1.89
N LEU A 134 8.63 -11.66 -0.75
CA LEU A 134 9.24 -11.33 0.54
C LEU A 134 9.96 -12.57 1.10
N LEU A 135 10.88 -12.34 2.05
CA LEU A 135 11.54 -13.46 2.74
C LEU A 135 10.50 -14.35 3.47
N PRO A 136 10.79 -15.65 3.65
CA PRO A 136 9.87 -16.59 4.31
C PRO A 136 9.37 -16.10 5.67
N SER A 137 10.25 -15.52 6.49
CA SER A 137 9.88 -14.99 7.81
C SER A 137 8.85 -13.86 7.75
N LEU A 138 8.89 -13.03 6.69
CA LEU A 138 7.93 -11.95 6.48
C LEU A 138 6.59 -12.51 5.98
N ASN A 139 6.60 -13.53 5.12
CA ASN A 139 5.39 -14.23 4.70
C ASN A 139 4.67 -14.85 5.91
N VAL A 140 5.40 -15.51 6.80
CA VAL A 140 4.86 -16.09 8.04
C VAL A 140 4.26 -14.99 8.95
N LYS A 141 4.93 -13.85 9.07
CA LYS A 141 4.44 -12.72 9.87
C LYS A 141 3.11 -12.16 9.36
N LEU A 142 2.82 -12.29 8.06
CA LEU A 142 1.56 -11.84 7.45
C LEU A 142 0.38 -12.81 7.70
N ILE A 143 0.61 -14.06 8.09
CA ILE A 143 -0.44 -15.09 8.23
C ILE A 143 -1.67 -14.58 9.01
N PRO A 144 -1.54 -13.92 10.19
CA PRO A 144 -2.71 -13.48 10.96
C PRO A 144 -3.59 -12.45 10.22
N GLN A 145 -3.00 -11.68 9.29
CA GLN A 145 -3.73 -10.73 8.45
C GLN A 145 -4.37 -11.44 7.25
N LEU A 146 -3.62 -12.35 6.61
CA LEU A 146 -4.10 -13.15 5.47
C LEU A 146 -5.31 -14.03 5.84
N GLU A 147 -5.34 -14.58 7.05
CA GLU A 147 -6.46 -15.39 7.55
C GLU A 147 -7.77 -14.59 7.72
N LYS A 148 -7.68 -13.26 7.83
CA LYS A 148 -8.85 -12.38 7.90
C LYS A 148 -9.45 -12.03 6.55
N MET A 149 -8.81 -12.41 5.46
CA MET A 149 -9.32 -12.19 4.11
C MET A 149 -10.59 -13.03 3.87
N LYS A 150 -11.38 -12.61 2.91
CA LYS A 150 -12.63 -13.31 2.56
C LYS A 150 -12.32 -14.72 2.04
N PRO A 151 -13.16 -15.72 2.36
CA PRO A 151 -13.05 -17.05 1.76
C PRO A 151 -13.02 -16.97 0.23
N GLY A 152 -12.11 -17.74 -0.39
CA GLY A 152 -11.87 -17.69 -1.83
C GLY A 152 -10.85 -16.63 -2.29
N SER A 153 -10.38 -15.75 -1.39
CA SER A 153 -9.24 -14.88 -1.69
C SER A 153 -7.98 -15.70 -1.96
N ARG A 154 -7.09 -15.18 -2.78
CA ARG A 154 -5.90 -15.89 -3.26
C ARG A 154 -4.64 -15.15 -2.83
N ILE A 155 -3.65 -15.90 -2.38
CA ILE A 155 -2.31 -15.42 -2.08
C ILE A 155 -1.34 -16.10 -3.03
N VAL A 156 -0.54 -15.32 -3.76
CA VAL A 156 0.46 -15.87 -4.67
C VAL A 156 1.85 -15.31 -4.33
N SER A 157 2.82 -16.20 -4.17
CA SER A 157 4.19 -15.81 -3.76
C SER A 157 5.22 -16.29 -4.77
N HIS A 158 6.21 -15.44 -5.03
CA HIS A 158 7.38 -15.72 -5.85
C HIS A 158 8.52 -16.27 -4.99
N ASN A 159 9.06 -17.42 -5.35
CA ASN A 159 10.19 -18.16 -4.76
C ASN A 159 10.08 -18.57 -3.29
N PHE A 160 9.34 -17.85 -2.47
CA PHE A 160 9.28 -18.11 -1.04
C PHE A 160 7.91 -18.61 -0.63
N ASP A 161 7.89 -19.69 0.11
CA ASP A 161 6.68 -20.26 0.69
C ASP A 161 6.25 -19.51 1.97
N MET A 162 5.25 -20.04 2.59
CA MET A 162 4.69 -19.55 3.86
C MET A 162 4.63 -20.73 4.83
N GLU A 163 5.72 -20.89 5.60
CA GLU A 163 5.87 -21.98 6.57
C GLU A 163 4.64 -22.08 7.48
N GLY A 164 4.22 -23.30 7.76
CA GLY A 164 2.99 -23.56 8.52
C GLY A 164 1.69 -23.55 7.69
N CYS A 165 1.74 -23.17 6.39
CA CYS A 165 0.59 -23.14 5.50
C CYS A 165 0.87 -23.94 4.23
N LYS A 166 0.14 -25.05 4.02
CA LYS A 166 0.28 -25.89 2.82
C LYS A 166 -0.23 -25.13 1.59
N PRO A 167 0.58 -24.93 0.55
CA PRO A 167 0.12 -24.32 -0.69
C PRO A 167 -0.86 -25.25 -1.44
N ASP A 168 -1.82 -24.64 -2.13
CA ASP A 168 -2.73 -25.36 -3.03
C ASP A 168 -2.03 -25.75 -4.33
N GLN A 169 -1.10 -24.93 -4.80
CA GLN A 169 -0.30 -25.19 -5.99
C GLN A 169 1.15 -24.70 -5.80
N VAL A 170 2.07 -25.44 -6.42
CA VAL A 170 3.50 -25.08 -6.52
C VAL A 170 3.88 -25.24 -7.99
N ILE A 171 4.26 -24.18 -8.66
CA ILE A 171 4.52 -24.17 -10.10
C ILE A 171 5.95 -23.69 -10.34
N LYS A 172 6.69 -24.41 -11.19
CA LYS A 172 8.01 -24.00 -11.67
C LYS A 172 7.87 -23.17 -12.94
N VAL A 173 8.57 -22.05 -12.98
CA VAL A 173 8.59 -21.11 -14.11
C VAL A 173 10.04 -20.89 -14.52
N LYS A 174 10.37 -21.27 -15.74
CA LYS A 174 11.69 -20.98 -16.32
C LYS A 174 11.58 -19.71 -17.15
N THR A 175 12.38 -18.70 -16.80
CA THR A 175 12.39 -17.42 -17.55
C THR A 175 13.02 -17.60 -18.92
N LYS A 176 12.49 -16.89 -19.90
CA LYS A 176 12.94 -17.01 -21.32
C LYS A 176 14.28 -16.34 -21.56
N ASP A 177 14.55 -15.25 -20.87
CA ASP A 177 15.75 -14.43 -21.03
C ASP A 177 16.98 -15.01 -20.35
N THR A 178 16.85 -15.49 -19.11
CA THR A 178 17.98 -16.00 -18.31
C THR A 178 18.01 -17.51 -18.19
N GLY A 179 16.90 -18.21 -18.48
CA GLY A 179 16.75 -19.65 -18.25
C GLY A 179 16.71 -20.05 -16.78
N ILE A 180 16.66 -19.08 -15.85
CA ILE A 180 16.60 -19.34 -14.41
C ILE A 180 15.20 -19.89 -14.07
N GLU A 181 15.18 -20.92 -13.21
CA GLU A 181 13.93 -21.47 -12.68
C GLU A 181 13.51 -20.72 -11.42
N HIS A 182 12.25 -20.28 -11.41
CA HIS A 182 11.57 -19.67 -10.28
C HIS A 182 10.43 -20.55 -9.82
N THR A 183 9.99 -20.37 -8.57
CA THR A 183 8.84 -21.09 -8.03
C THR A 183 7.71 -20.09 -7.74
N VAL A 184 6.49 -20.45 -8.15
CA VAL A 184 5.27 -19.71 -7.80
C VAL A 184 4.42 -20.58 -6.91
N TYR A 185 4.06 -20.06 -5.74
CA TYR A 185 3.19 -20.70 -4.76
C TYR A 185 1.82 -20.04 -4.78
N LEU A 186 0.76 -20.83 -4.63
CA LEU A 186 -0.61 -20.33 -4.49
C LEU A 186 -1.27 -20.92 -3.25
N TRP A 187 -1.94 -20.08 -2.49
CA TRP A 187 -2.86 -20.45 -1.42
C TRP A 187 -4.22 -19.79 -1.65
N THR A 188 -5.27 -20.46 -1.17
CA THR A 188 -6.63 -19.94 -1.15
C THR A 188 -7.13 -19.88 0.30
N VAL A 189 -7.78 -18.79 0.68
CA VAL A 189 -8.38 -18.65 2.01
C VAL A 189 -9.65 -19.49 2.09
N PRO A 190 -9.87 -20.27 3.18
CA PRO A 190 -9.06 -20.38 4.39
C PRO A 190 -7.74 -21.14 4.18
N LEU A 191 -6.67 -20.68 4.83
CA LEU A 191 -5.34 -21.28 4.70
C LEU A 191 -5.31 -22.68 5.32
N LYS A 192 -4.77 -23.65 4.59
CA LYS A 192 -4.58 -25.03 5.07
C LYS A 192 -3.29 -25.09 5.90
N LYS A 193 -3.40 -25.37 7.19
CA LYS A 193 -2.22 -25.54 8.03
C LYS A 193 -1.50 -26.85 7.73
N THR A 194 -0.18 -26.81 7.78
CA THR A 194 0.63 -28.04 7.88
C THR A 194 0.59 -28.56 9.32
N LYS A 195 0.53 -29.88 9.45
CA LYS A 195 0.60 -30.53 10.78
C LYS A 195 2.00 -30.41 11.37
#